data_83abaf163a23fec7269c575f8c05e31e
#
_entry.id   83abaf163a23fec7269c575f8c05e31e
#
_cell.length_a   1.000
_cell.length_b   1.000
_cell.length_c   1.000
_cell.angle_alpha   90.00
_cell.angle_beta   90.00
_cell.angle_gamma   90.00
#
_symmetry.space_group_name_H-M   'P 1'
#
loop_
_entity.id
_entity.type
_entity.pdbx_description
1 polymer ?
#
loop_
_entity_poly.entity_id
_entity_poly.type
_entity_poly.pdbx_seq_one_letter_code
_entity_poly.pdbx_strand_id
1 'polypeptide(L)'
;MRTLVLCCLVFIIQGCKNLPEEQAVQVGARPYYLIDKMTDGPLKQQLATCANGPFYKTDFVIGHRGAPMQFPEHSKESYLAAARMGAGVLECDVAFTKDKQLVCRHSQCDLHTTTNILAIPELAAKCSQPFTPAKDGQPAQAKCCTSDITQAEFLTLKAKMDGANANAKTVAEYMQGTPSWRTDLYANSGTVMTHQQSIELFKSLGVKMTPELKSPEVSMPFNGFSQQDYAQKMLDEYRDLGVNSQDVYPQSFNLEDVKYWLNNHSEFATNSIYLDGRDEQADFDAMDETTWQPSMQALYDDGVRIIAPPMWMLLSLDESGAIVPSLYAIKAKQAGLNIITWSLERSGPLNNGGGYYYQSIARVIKQDGQMMKVVDVLAKQVGVMAIFSDWPATLTYYASCMQYPASES
;
A
#
# COMPACT_ATOMS: atom_id res chain seq x y z
N MET A 1 52.88 -32.65 55.78
CA MET A 1 52.91 -32.19 54.39
C MET A 1 51.51 -32.39 53.83
N ARG A 2 50.76 -31.29 53.70
CA ARG A 2 49.41 -31.31 53.09
C ARG A 2 49.55 -30.62 51.73
N THR A 3 49.36 -31.39 50.66
CA THR A 3 49.42 -30.92 49.30
C THR A 3 48.09 -30.28 48.93
N LEU A 4 48.11 -28.98 48.65
CA LEU A 4 46.98 -28.20 48.15
C LEU A 4 46.86 -28.41 46.62
N VAL A 5 45.76 -29.01 46.17
CA VAL A 5 45.44 -29.13 44.74
C VAL A 5 44.61 -27.89 44.34
N LEU A 6 45.20 -27.01 43.54
CA LEU A 6 44.55 -25.84 42.97
C LEU A 6 43.76 -26.19 41.74
N CYS A 7 42.44 -26.25 41.82
CA CYS A 7 41.55 -26.50 40.70
C CYS A 7 41.32 -25.20 39.93
N CYS A 8 41.94 -25.05 38.74
CA CYS A 8 41.68 -23.93 37.83
C CYS A 8 40.35 -24.21 37.10
N LEU A 9 39.31 -23.44 37.48
CA LEU A 9 38.06 -23.37 36.71
C LEU A 9 38.31 -22.46 35.46
N VAL A 10 38.37 -23.12 34.31
CA VAL A 10 38.36 -22.41 33.01
C VAL A 10 36.90 -22.07 32.68
N PHE A 11 36.55 -20.78 32.84
CA PHE A 11 35.30 -20.24 32.33
C PHE A 11 35.40 -20.17 30.79
N ILE A 12 34.75 -21.08 30.10
CA ILE A 12 34.51 -20.96 28.64
C ILE A 12 33.40 -19.90 28.47
N ILE A 13 33.81 -18.68 28.11
CA ILE A 13 32.89 -17.65 27.64
C ILE A 13 32.46 -18.09 26.23
N GLN A 14 31.34 -18.80 26.13
CA GLN A 14 30.65 -18.94 24.86
C GLN A 14 30.15 -17.58 24.45
N GLY A 15 30.89 -16.93 23.55
CA GLY A 15 30.43 -15.75 22.86
C GLY A 15 29.11 -16.11 22.14
N CYS A 16 28.01 -15.51 22.55
CA CYS A 16 26.79 -15.48 21.75
C CYS A 16 27.18 -14.89 20.39
N LYS A 17 27.27 -15.72 19.37
CA LYS A 17 27.23 -15.24 18.00
C LYS A 17 25.87 -14.54 17.88
N ASN A 18 25.87 -13.21 17.75
CA ASN A 18 24.71 -12.47 17.27
C ASN A 18 24.45 -12.95 15.84
N LEU A 19 23.60 -13.95 15.70
CA LEU A 19 22.87 -14.18 14.47
C LEU A 19 22.09 -12.90 14.23
N PRO A 20 21.98 -12.37 13.01
CA PRO A 20 21.04 -11.30 12.72
C PRO A 20 19.70 -11.80 13.24
N GLU A 21 19.14 -11.07 14.19
CA GLU A 21 17.83 -11.35 14.76
C GLU A 21 16.85 -11.21 13.58
N GLU A 22 16.41 -12.30 13.02
CA GLU A 22 15.30 -12.33 12.09
C GLU A 22 14.15 -11.65 12.83
N GLN A 23 13.78 -10.44 12.39
CA GLN A 23 12.82 -9.63 13.13
C GLN A 23 11.51 -10.41 13.19
N ALA A 24 11.17 -10.93 14.35
CA ALA A 24 9.97 -11.71 14.54
C ALA A 24 8.74 -10.92 14.08
N VAL A 25 7.95 -11.51 13.19
CA VAL A 25 6.72 -10.92 12.69
C VAL A 25 5.72 -10.77 13.85
N GLN A 26 5.09 -9.61 13.95
CA GLN A 26 4.15 -9.27 15.01
C GLN A 26 2.80 -8.88 14.42
N VAL A 27 1.78 -9.68 14.65
CA VAL A 27 0.43 -9.44 14.11
C VAL A 27 -0.44 -8.58 15.04
N GLY A 28 -0.08 -8.43 16.31
CA GLY A 28 -0.85 -7.65 17.29
C GLY A 28 -2.27 -8.18 17.51
N ALA A 29 -3.14 -7.35 18.08
CA ALA A 29 -4.48 -7.77 18.50
C ALA A 29 -5.53 -7.77 17.38
N ARG A 30 -5.32 -7.01 16.30
CA ARG A 30 -6.36 -6.80 15.28
C ARG A 30 -6.86 -8.07 14.59
N PRO A 31 -6.00 -9.00 14.11
CA PRO A 31 -6.49 -10.23 13.46
C PRO A 31 -7.37 -11.07 14.38
N TYR A 32 -7.02 -11.18 15.66
CA TYR A 32 -7.81 -11.92 16.65
C TYR A 32 -9.18 -11.28 16.85
N TYR A 33 -9.24 -9.94 17.00
CA TYR A 33 -10.50 -9.21 17.07
C TYR A 33 -11.39 -9.47 15.85
N LEU A 34 -10.82 -9.45 14.63
CA LEU A 34 -11.57 -9.73 13.41
C LEU A 34 -12.13 -11.16 13.40
N ILE A 35 -11.32 -12.15 13.82
CA ILE A 35 -11.73 -13.55 13.90
C ILE A 35 -12.85 -13.73 14.95
N ASP A 36 -12.71 -13.10 16.12
CA ASP A 36 -13.76 -13.14 17.16
C ASP A 36 -15.10 -12.61 16.66
N LYS A 37 -15.06 -11.58 15.79
CA LYS A 37 -16.25 -10.97 15.17
C LYS A 37 -16.78 -11.71 13.94
N MET A 38 -16.13 -12.79 13.50
CA MET A 38 -16.68 -13.62 12.42
C MET A 38 -17.93 -14.37 12.87
N THR A 39 -18.84 -14.60 11.93
CA THR A 39 -19.91 -15.60 12.11
C THR A 39 -19.31 -16.98 12.28
N ASP A 40 -19.84 -17.79 13.18
CA ASP A 40 -19.36 -19.15 13.42
C ASP A 40 -19.44 -20.00 12.14
N GLY A 41 -18.39 -20.77 11.91
CA GLY A 41 -18.27 -21.60 10.72
C GLY A 41 -16.88 -22.16 10.51
N PRO A 42 -16.68 -22.98 9.47
CA PRO A 42 -15.39 -23.66 9.23
C PRO A 42 -14.19 -22.70 9.12
N LEU A 43 -14.33 -21.57 8.42
CA LEU A 43 -13.26 -20.60 8.26
C LEU A 43 -12.84 -19.99 9.61
N LYS A 44 -13.80 -19.57 10.44
CA LYS A 44 -13.51 -19.06 11.79
C LYS A 44 -12.78 -20.09 12.64
N GLN A 45 -13.26 -21.34 12.61
CA GLN A 45 -12.64 -22.44 13.35
C GLN A 45 -11.21 -22.68 12.87
N GLN A 46 -10.96 -22.72 11.55
CA GLN A 46 -9.63 -22.87 10.98
C GLN A 46 -8.70 -21.74 11.42
N LEU A 47 -9.13 -20.46 11.25
CA LEU A 47 -8.32 -19.31 11.65
C LEU A 47 -8.01 -19.31 13.15
N ALA A 48 -8.95 -19.70 13.99
CA ALA A 48 -8.73 -19.80 15.44
C ALA A 48 -7.65 -20.81 15.84
N THR A 49 -7.45 -21.88 15.07
CA THR A 49 -6.37 -22.86 15.34
C THR A 49 -4.98 -22.27 15.16
N CYS A 50 -4.84 -21.18 14.42
CA CYS A 50 -3.56 -20.54 14.09
C CYS A 50 -3.16 -19.45 15.11
N ALA A 51 -3.88 -19.33 16.23
CA ALA A 51 -3.69 -18.24 17.19
C ALA A 51 -2.26 -18.11 17.76
N ASN A 52 -1.52 -19.21 17.80
CA ASN A 52 -0.14 -19.23 18.31
C ASN A 52 0.95 -19.14 17.22
N GLY A 53 0.56 -18.87 15.96
CA GLY A 53 1.49 -18.86 14.83
C GLY A 53 2.05 -20.24 14.47
N PRO A 54 3.23 -20.31 13.83
CA PRO A 54 4.12 -19.19 13.52
C PRO A 54 3.57 -18.23 12.49
N PHE A 55 3.92 -16.94 12.62
CA PHE A 55 3.63 -15.89 11.63
C PHE A 55 4.92 -15.52 10.90
N TYR A 56 4.84 -15.36 9.59
CA TYR A 56 5.99 -15.07 8.76
C TYR A 56 5.63 -14.14 7.60
N LYS A 57 6.65 -13.52 7.03
CA LYS A 57 6.56 -12.61 5.89
C LYS A 57 6.16 -13.39 4.63
N THR A 58 5.20 -12.87 3.87
CA THR A 58 4.79 -13.47 2.58
C THR A 58 4.58 -12.39 1.52
N ASP A 59 4.85 -12.72 0.25
CA ASP A 59 4.61 -11.82 -0.89
C ASP A 59 3.11 -11.60 -1.17
N PHE A 60 2.24 -12.41 -0.55
CA PHE A 60 0.79 -12.20 -0.59
C PHE A 60 0.36 -10.90 0.11
N VAL A 61 1.21 -10.35 0.98
CA VAL A 61 0.91 -9.20 1.83
C VAL A 61 1.65 -7.97 1.32
N ILE A 62 0.91 -6.99 0.78
CA ILE A 62 1.47 -5.71 0.35
C ILE A 62 1.11 -4.64 1.39
N GLY A 63 2.11 -3.97 1.94
CA GLY A 63 1.90 -2.79 2.80
C GLY A 63 1.55 -1.58 1.95
N HIS A 64 0.25 -1.26 1.85
CA HIS A 64 -0.31 -0.14 1.12
C HIS A 64 0.12 1.18 1.76
N ARG A 65 1.03 1.91 1.15
CA ARG A 65 1.67 3.12 1.72
C ARG A 65 2.35 2.87 3.09
N GLY A 66 2.70 1.60 3.37
CA GLY A 66 3.16 1.10 4.67
C GLY A 66 2.03 0.54 5.53
N ALA A 67 1.78 1.12 6.72
CA ALA A 67 0.72 0.75 7.65
C ALA A 67 -0.12 1.98 8.08
N PRO A 68 -0.86 2.62 7.15
CA PRO A 68 -1.41 3.96 7.34
C PRO A 68 -2.68 4.02 8.20
N MET A 69 -3.14 2.91 8.79
CA MET A 69 -4.21 3.01 9.79
C MET A 69 -3.79 3.82 11.03
N GLN A 70 -2.51 3.74 11.44
CA GLN A 70 -2.02 4.39 12.65
C GLN A 70 -0.63 5.03 12.50
N PHE A 71 -0.10 5.08 11.27
CA PHE A 71 1.16 5.77 10.94
C PHE A 71 0.93 6.70 9.76
N PRO A 72 1.59 7.85 9.68
CA PRO A 72 1.53 8.71 8.49
C PRO A 72 1.95 7.92 7.24
N GLU A 73 1.11 7.94 6.20
CA GLU A 73 1.38 7.21 4.95
C GLU A 73 2.69 7.65 4.31
N HIS A 74 3.38 6.72 3.63
CA HIS A 74 4.65 6.96 2.96
C HIS A 74 5.75 7.56 3.87
N SER A 75 5.67 7.30 5.18
CA SER A 75 6.72 7.65 6.13
C SER A 75 7.60 6.44 6.44
N LYS A 76 8.84 6.72 6.87
CA LYS A 76 9.76 5.68 7.32
C LYS A 76 9.13 4.80 8.40
N GLU A 77 8.41 5.41 9.34
CA GLU A 77 7.77 4.72 10.46
C GLU A 77 6.65 3.78 9.98
N SER A 78 5.87 4.21 8.98
CA SER A 78 4.83 3.40 8.35
C SER A 78 5.41 2.16 7.67
N TYR A 79 6.50 2.31 6.94
CA TYR A 79 7.20 1.22 6.27
C TYR A 79 7.82 0.21 7.24
N LEU A 80 8.48 0.71 8.30
CA LEU A 80 9.02 -0.14 9.37
C LEU A 80 7.93 -0.95 10.07
N ALA A 81 6.79 -0.32 10.34
CA ALA A 81 5.64 -0.98 10.95
C ALA A 81 5.08 -2.09 10.04
N ALA A 82 4.90 -1.79 8.75
CA ALA A 82 4.38 -2.77 7.79
C ALA A 82 5.29 -4.00 7.62
N ALA A 83 6.60 -3.78 7.52
CA ALA A 83 7.58 -4.87 7.47
C ALA A 83 7.54 -5.73 8.74
N ARG A 84 7.45 -5.10 9.93
CA ARG A 84 7.31 -5.80 11.20
C ARG A 84 6.01 -6.59 11.31
N MET A 85 4.96 -6.14 10.64
CA MET A 85 3.69 -6.86 10.53
C MET A 85 3.71 -8.01 9.52
N GLY A 86 4.81 -8.24 8.82
CA GLY A 86 4.97 -9.37 7.88
C GLY A 86 4.62 -9.05 6.44
N ALA A 87 4.57 -7.79 6.04
CA ALA A 87 4.49 -7.44 4.62
C ALA A 87 5.74 -7.94 3.87
N GLY A 88 5.54 -8.75 2.83
CA GLY A 88 6.61 -9.20 1.93
C GLY A 88 6.90 -8.19 0.83
N VAL A 89 5.94 -7.31 0.54
CA VAL A 89 6.06 -6.24 -0.46
C VAL A 89 5.68 -4.91 0.17
N LEU A 90 6.42 -3.83 -0.13
CA LEU A 90 6.10 -2.47 0.30
C LEU A 90 5.91 -1.55 -0.90
N GLU A 91 4.95 -0.64 -0.76
CA GLU A 91 4.60 0.33 -1.78
C GLU A 91 5.20 1.70 -1.48
N CYS A 92 5.75 2.35 -2.52
CA CYS A 92 6.00 3.79 -2.55
C CYS A 92 5.27 4.38 -3.76
N ASP A 93 4.27 5.22 -3.51
CA ASP A 93 3.66 6.06 -4.54
C ASP A 93 4.66 7.16 -4.88
N VAL A 94 5.07 7.22 -6.13
CA VAL A 94 6.16 8.07 -6.59
C VAL A 94 5.61 9.32 -7.24
N ALA A 95 5.97 10.50 -6.71
CA ALA A 95 5.73 11.81 -7.29
C ALA A 95 7.06 12.55 -7.48
N PHE A 96 7.08 13.63 -8.27
CA PHE A 96 8.31 14.41 -8.47
C PHE A 96 8.22 15.82 -7.90
N THR A 97 9.35 16.34 -7.44
CA THR A 97 9.53 17.69 -6.90
C THR A 97 9.78 18.72 -8.01
N LYS A 98 9.83 20.01 -7.65
CA LYS A 98 10.16 21.13 -8.55
C LYS A 98 11.48 20.93 -9.31
N ASP A 99 12.46 20.33 -8.67
CA ASP A 99 13.76 19.98 -9.23
C ASP A 99 13.81 18.54 -9.77
N LYS A 100 12.63 17.93 -10.04
CA LYS A 100 12.46 16.63 -10.71
C LYS A 100 13.10 15.46 -9.95
N GLN A 101 13.20 15.55 -8.63
CA GLN A 101 13.61 14.44 -7.77
C GLN A 101 12.40 13.65 -7.32
N LEU A 102 12.53 12.31 -7.19
CA LEU A 102 11.42 11.43 -6.85
C LEU A 102 11.26 11.31 -5.35
N VAL A 103 10.00 11.37 -4.89
CA VAL A 103 9.60 11.29 -3.48
C VAL A 103 8.39 10.38 -3.31
N CYS A 104 8.23 9.77 -2.12
CA CYS A 104 7.08 8.92 -1.82
C CYS A 104 5.90 9.76 -1.35
N ARG A 105 4.91 10.00 -2.21
CA ARG A 105 3.63 10.68 -1.90
C ARG A 105 2.51 10.14 -2.78
N HIS A 106 1.31 9.95 -2.19
CA HIS A 106 0.17 9.34 -2.88
C HIS A 106 -0.33 10.16 -4.08
N SER A 107 -0.19 11.49 -4.03
CA SER A 107 -0.42 12.33 -5.19
C SER A 107 0.62 13.44 -5.26
N GLN A 108 0.78 14.02 -6.44
CA GLN A 108 1.67 15.16 -6.60
C GLN A 108 1.23 16.36 -5.76
N CYS A 109 -0.05 16.48 -5.45
CA CYS A 109 -0.62 17.64 -4.77
C CYS A 109 -1.32 17.29 -3.45
N ASP A 110 -0.77 16.41 -2.62
CA ASP A 110 -1.32 16.01 -1.33
C ASP A 110 -0.59 16.58 -0.11
N LEU A 111 0.47 17.37 -0.28
CA LEU A 111 1.31 17.84 0.83
C LEU A 111 0.53 18.59 1.92
N HIS A 112 -0.55 19.29 1.57
CA HIS A 112 -1.39 20.04 2.51
C HIS A 112 -2.25 19.12 3.41
N THR A 113 -2.49 17.87 2.99
CA THR A 113 -3.28 16.90 3.75
C THR A 113 -2.43 15.85 4.45
N THR A 114 -1.19 15.63 3.98
CA THR A 114 -0.33 14.53 4.43
C THR A 114 0.95 15.00 5.15
N THR A 115 1.21 16.31 5.20
CA THR A 115 2.39 16.89 5.85
C THR A 115 2.05 18.14 6.67
N ASN A 116 3.05 18.69 7.34
CA ASN A 116 2.95 19.94 8.07
C ASN A 116 3.29 21.19 7.23
N ILE A 117 3.28 21.11 5.91
CA ILE A 117 3.71 22.19 5.00
C ILE A 117 3.00 23.53 5.29
N LEU A 118 1.70 23.48 5.59
CA LEU A 118 0.90 24.69 5.88
C LEU A 118 1.30 25.38 7.20
N ALA A 119 1.96 24.68 8.12
CA ALA A 119 2.46 25.24 9.35
C ALA A 119 3.84 25.91 9.21
N ILE A 120 4.47 25.83 8.03
CA ILE A 120 5.78 26.42 7.72
C ILE A 120 5.55 27.58 6.76
N PRO A 121 5.53 28.85 7.22
CA PRO A 121 5.11 29.99 6.41
C PRO A 121 5.83 30.11 5.07
N GLU A 122 7.13 29.88 5.04
CA GLU A 122 7.97 29.98 3.83
C GLU A 122 7.60 28.93 2.78
N LEU A 123 7.17 27.73 3.21
CA LEU A 123 6.74 26.66 2.32
C LEU A 123 5.27 26.78 1.98
N ALA A 124 4.42 27.17 2.92
CA ALA A 124 3.00 27.44 2.69
C ALA A 124 2.79 28.52 1.61
N ALA A 125 3.66 29.53 1.57
CA ALA A 125 3.63 30.57 0.54
C ALA A 125 3.97 30.08 -0.88
N LYS A 126 4.54 28.89 -1.02
CA LYS A 126 4.86 28.26 -2.31
C LYS A 126 3.74 27.37 -2.85
N CYS A 127 2.75 27.04 -2.01
CA CYS A 127 1.64 26.20 -2.43
C CYS A 127 0.90 26.80 -3.62
N SER A 128 0.52 25.98 -4.59
CA SER A 128 -0.25 26.38 -5.79
C SER A 128 -1.57 27.06 -5.40
N GLN A 129 -2.18 26.67 -4.27
CA GLN A 129 -3.30 27.36 -3.66
C GLN A 129 -3.05 27.51 -2.14
N PRO A 130 -2.88 28.76 -1.65
CA PRO A 130 -2.78 29.03 -0.22
C PRO A 130 -4.01 28.57 0.56
N PHE A 131 -3.84 28.32 1.88
CA PHE A 131 -4.96 27.98 2.75
C PHE A 131 -6.03 29.07 2.73
N THR A 132 -7.28 28.63 2.53
CA THR A 132 -8.47 29.46 2.59
C THR A 132 -9.43 28.88 3.64
N PRO A 133 -9.85 29.61 4.67
CA PRO A 133 -10.74 29.09 5.70
C PRO A 133 -12.15 28.82 5.16
N ALA A 134 -12.86 27.89 5.79
CA ALA A 134 -14.25 27.63 5.49
C ALA A 134 -15.09 28.90 5.75
N LYS A 135 -15.88 29.31 4.75
CA LYS A 135 -16.69 30.54 4.80
C LYS A 135 -17.91 30.41 3.89
N ASP A 136 -19.06 30.94 4.34
CA ASP A 136 -20.28 31.06 3.54
C ASP A 136 -20.73 29.76 2.85
N GLY A 137 -20.59 28.61 3.56
CA GLY A 137 -20.93 27.28 3.04
C GLY A 137 -19.87 26.65 2.14
N GLN A 138 -18.77 27.36 1.83
CA GLN A 138 -17.63 26.81 1.12
C GLN A 138 -16.68 26.13 2.10
N PRO A 139 -16.13 24.93 1.77
CA PRO A 139 -15.17 24.25 2.62
C PRO A 139 -13.83 24.98 2.68
N ALA A 140 -13.07 24.72 3.73
CA ALA A 140 -11.66 25.11 3.80
C ALA A 140 -10.86 24.39 2.71
N GLN A 141 -9.92 25.08 2.08
CA GLN A 141 -9.15 24.57 0.96
C GLN A 141 -7.68 24.97 1.05
N ALA A 142 -6.82 24.13 0.50
CA ALA A 142 -5.43 24.41 0.16
C ALA A 142 -5.00 23.43 -0.94
N LYS A 143 -3.99 23.79 -1.74
CA LYS A 143 -3.34 22.85 -2.66
C LYS A 143 -1.84 23.08 -2.64
N CYS A 144 -1.09 22.13 -2.11
CA CYS A 144 0.37 22.16 -2.04
C CYS A 144 0.92 20.91 -2.73
N CYS A 145 1.72 21.11 -3.75
CA CYS A 145 2.22 20.06 -4.60
C CYS A 145 3.72 19.78 -4.34
N THR A 146 4.17 18.56 -4.57
CA THR A 146 5.60 18.23 -4.54
C THR A 146 6.36 19.08 -5.57
N SER A 147 5.74 19.38 -6.71
CA SER A 147 6.29 20.27 -7.75
C SER A 147 6.35 21.77 -7.39
N ASP A 148 5.75 22.19 -6.26
CA ASP A 148 5.87 23.55 -5.75
C ASP A 148 7.22 23.80 -5.06
N ILE A 149 7.85 22.74 -4.55
CA ILE A 149 9.04 22.77 -3.70
C ILE A 149 10.16 21.85 -4.22
N THR A 150 11.39 22.15 -3.83
CA THR A 150 12.53 21.28 -4.13
C THR A 150 12.60 20.08 -3.20
N GLN A 151 13.38 19.04 -3.57
CA GLN A 151 13.63 17.89 -2.70
C GLN A 151 14.22 18.30 -1.35
N ALA A 152 15.14 19.24 -1.33
CA ALA A 152 15.75 19.73 -0.09
C ALA A 152 14.69 20.34 0.84
N GLU A 153 13.73 21.09 0.31
CA GLU A 153 12.63 21.66 1.06
C GLU A 153 11.63 20.56 1.50
N PHE A 154 11.33 19.61 0.62
CA PHE A 154 10.49 18.46 0.96
C PHE A 154 11.02 17.70 2.18
N LEU A 155 12.32 17.45 2.25
CA LEU A 155 12.97 16.73 3.36
C LEU A 155 12.93 17.48 4.69
N THR A 156 12.56 18.77 4.71
CA THR A 156 12.32 19.51 5.96
C THR A 156 10.93 19.27 6.55
N LEU A 157 10.01 18.71 5.77
CA LEU A 157 8.64 18.44 6.19
C LEU A 157 8.57 17.28 7.19
N LYS A 158 7.46 17.24 7.93
CA LYS A 158 7.03 16.09 8.73
C LYS A 158 5.74 15.54 8.14
N ALA A 159 5.71 14.25 7.88
CA ALA A 159 4.48 13.57 7.54
C ALA A 159 3.53 13.56 8.74
N LYS A 160 2.23 13.70 8.48
CA LYS A 160 1.14 13.57 9.46
C LYS A 160 0.13 12.56 8.94
N MET A 161 -0.73 12.06 9.83
CA MET A 161 -1.89 11.28 9.39
C MET A 161 -2.68 12.09 8.38
N ASP A 162 -3.01 11.46 7.25
CA ASP A 162 -3.70 12.12 6.14
C ASP A 162 -5.11 12.58 6.51
N GLY A 163 -5.56 13.59 5.81
CA GLY A 163 -6.87 14.19 5.95
C GLY A 163 -6.82 15.69 6.25
N ALA A 164 -7.92 16.34 5.90
CA ALA A 164 -8.13 17.77 6.12
C ALA A 164 -9.54 18.03 6.67
N ASN A 165 -9.64 18.96 7.61
CA ASN A 165 -10.94 19.41 8.14
C ASN A 165 -11.58 20.42 7.20
N ALA A 166 -12.60 20.02 6.47
CA ALA A 166 -13.33 20.88 5.54
C ALA A 166 -14.03 22.09 6.21
N ASN A 167 -14.25 22.06 7.53
CA ASN A 167 -14.91 23.14 8.27
C ASN A 167 -13.93 24.08 8.98
N ALA A 168 -12.62 23.91 8.75
CA ALA A 168 -11.56 24.64 9.44
C ALA A 168 -11.60 26.15 9.19
N LYS A 169 -11.32 26.91 10.25
CA LYS A 169 -11.14 28.35 10.21
C LYS A 169 -9.67 28.76 10.28
N THR A 170 -8.81 27.85 10.71
CA THR A 170 -7.37 28.04 10.86
C THR A 170 -6.60 26.87 10.26
N VAL A 171 -5.31 27.09 9.94
CA VAL A 171 -4.39 26.04 9.47
C VAL A 171 -4.31 24.89 10.48
N ALA A 172 -4.24 25.21 11.78
CA ALA A 172 -4.16 24.20 12.83
C ALA A 172 -5.38 23.28 12.84
N GLU A 173 -6.59 23.84 12.70
CA GLU A 173 -7.82 23.06 12.57
C GLU A 173 -7.86 22.24 11.28
N TYR A 174 -7.37 22.82 10.16
CA TYR A 174 -7.35 22.17 8.86
C TYR A 174 -6.51 20.88 8.88
N MET A 175 -5.35 20.92 9.50
CA MET A 175 -4.45 19.78 9.62
C MET A 175 -4.98 18.64 10.53
N GLN A 176 -6.08 18.87 11.27
CA GLN A 176 -6.71 17.88 12.18
C GLN A 176 -7.92 17.20 11.52
N GLY A 177 -7.79 16.76 10.26
CA GLY A 177 -8.89 16.18 9.50
C GLY A 177 -8.87 14.64 9.41
N THR A 178 -8.00 13.97 10.16
CA THR A 178 -7.91 12.50 10.12
C THR A 178 -9.23 11.85 10.58
N PRO A 179 -9.80 10.89 9.82
CA PRO A 179 -11.01 10.19 10.21
C PRO A 179 -10.89 9.51 11.59
N SER A 180 -11.95 9.53 12.39
CA SER A 180 -11.92 9.04 13.78
C SER A 180 -11.62 7.55 13.95
N TRP A 181 -11.78 6.75 12.92
CA TRP A 181 -11.43 5.31 12.92
C TRP A 181 -9.95 5.05 12.61
N ARG A 182 -9.21 6.09 12.19
CA ARG A 182 -7.76 6.10 12.05
C ARG A 182 -7.17 7.01 13.14
N THR A 183 -6.02 6.66 13.65
CA THR A 183 -5.40 7.40 14.74
C THR A 183 -3.93 7.67 14.46
N ASP A 184 -3.38 8.65 15.14
CA ASP A 184 -1.94 8.95 15.18
C ASP A 184 -1.27 8.36 16.44
N LEU A 185 -1.85 7.29 17.01
CA LEU A 185 -1.44 6.70 18.28
C LEU A 185 0.06 6.39 18.34
N TYR A 186 0.64 5.93 17.24
CA TYR A 186 2.05 5.54 17.17
C TYR A 186 2.97 6.61 16.59
N ALA A 187 2.44 7.55 15.81
CA ALA A 187 3.24 8.58 15.18
C ALA A 187 2.42 9.83 14.84
N ASN A 188 2.50 10.86 15.66
CA ASN A 188 1.92 12.18 15.37
C ASN A 188 2.78 13.00 14.40
N SER A 189 3.99 12.54 14.08
CA SER A 189 4.83 13.06 13.00
C SER A 189 5.69 11.93 12.43
N GLY A 190 5.70 11.80 11.10
CA GLY A 190 6.51 10.80 10.38
C GLY A 190 7.64 11.44 9.59
N THR A 191 8.65 10.65 9.28
CA THR A 191 9.78 11.05 8.44
C THR A 191 9.41 10.85 6.98
N VAL A 192 9.33 11.93 6.20
CA VAL A 192 9.13 11.87 4.74
C VAL A 192 10.33 11.23 4.07
N MET A 193 10.14 10.59 2.93
CA MET A 193 11.21 9.86 2.24
C MET A 193 11.27 10.23 0.77
N THR A 194 12.49 10.29 0.22
CA THR A 194 12.69 10.22 -1.22
C THR A 194 12.47 8.79 -1.69
N HIS A 195 12.24 8.62 -2.99
CA HIS A 195 12.10 7.29 -3.58
C HIS A 195 13.38 6.45 -3.37
N GLN A 196 14.57 7.02 -3.58
CA GLN A 196 15.85 6.34 -3.31
C GLN A 196 15.98 5.90 -1.84
N GLN A 197 15.62 6.77 -0.89
CA GLN A 197 15.65 6.41 0.54
C GLN A 197 14.69 5.26 0.86
N SER A 198 13.51 5.20 0.20
CA SER A 198 12.59 4.08 0.37
C SER A 198 13.16 2.78 -0.18
N ILE A 199 13.82 2.81 -1.35
CA ILE A 199 14.49 1.64 -1.92
C ILE A 199 15.57 1.11 -0.98
N GLU A 200 16.44 1.98 -0.45
CA GLU A 200 17.49 1.57 0.51
C GLU A 200 16.88 0.95 1.78
N LEU A 201 15.81 1.56 2.30
CA LEU A 201 15.09 1.04 3.46
C LEU A 201 14.50 -0.35 3.16
N PHE A 202 13.79 -0.52 2.04
CA PHE A 202 13.14 -1.77 1.67
C PHE A 202 14.16 -2.89 1.45
N LYS A 203 15.31 -2.59 0.81
CA LYS A 203 16.45 -3.52 0.73
C LYS A 203 16.91 -3.95 2.12
N SER A 204 17.07 -3.02 3.05
CA SER A 204 17.52 -3.33 4.42
C SER A 204 16.52 -4.19 5.21
N LEU A 205 15.24 -4.13 4.84
CA LEU A 205 14.15 -4.90 5.44
C LEU A 205 13.95 -6.28 4.77
N GLY A 206 14.66 -6.55 3.66
CA GLY A 206 14.49 -7.77 2.89
C GLY A 206 13.05 -7.94 2.40
N VAL A 207 12.47 -6.89 1.79
CA VAL A 207 11.12 -6.92 1.21
C VAL A 207 11.18 -6.54 -0.26
N LYS A 208 10.23 -7.06 -1.05
CA LYS A 208 10.00 -6.66 -2.44
C LYS A 208 9.33 -5.29 -2.50
N MET A 209 9.27 -4.70 -3.68
CA MET A 209 8.91 -3.30 -3.89
C MET A 209 7.86 -3.15 -4.98
N THR A 210 6.82 -2.35 -4.73
CA THR A 210 5.82 -2.01 -5.74
C THR A 210 5.65 -0.50 -5.84
N PRO A 211 6.52 0.18 -6.65
CA PRO A 211 6.39 1.62 -6.85
C PRO A 211 5.20 1.94 -7.77
N GLU A 212 4.36 2.88 -7.38
CA GLU A 212 3.34 3.44 -8.27
C GLU A 212 3.84 4.75 -8.90
N LEU A 213 3.86 4.82 -10.23
CA LEU A 213 4.11 6.08 -10.93
C LEU A 213 2.82 6.91 -10.91
N LYS A 214 2.76 7.90 -10.02
CA LYS A 214 1.56 8.74 -9.86
C LYS A 214 1.33 9.63 -11.07
N SER A 215 0.07 9.79 -11.45
CA SER A 215 -0.31 10.72 -12.51
C SER A 215 0.10 12.14 -12.15
N PRO A 216 0.84 12.87 -13.03
CA PRO A 216 1.17 14.26 -12.79
C PRO A 216 -0.07 15.15 -12.71
N GLU A 217 -0.08 16.07 -11.73
CA GLU A 217 -1.11 17.11 -11.61
C GLU A 217 -0.65 18.47 -12.15
N VAL A 218 0.41 18.44 -12.95
CA VAL A 218 0.94 19.57 -13.71
C VAL A 218 1.00 19.24 -15.19
N SER A 219 1.07 20.26 -16.05
CA SER A 219 1.22 20.03 -17.49
C SER A 219 2.55 19.36 -17.80
N MET A 220 2.50 18.25 -18.54
CA MET A 220 3.67 17.57 -19.07
C MET A 220 3.95 17.99 -20.53
N PRO A 221 5.23 18.17 -20.95
CA PRO A 221 6.43 18.02 -20.14
C PRO A 221 6.61 19.16 -19.10
N PHE A 222 6.94 18.80 -17.85
CA PHE A 222 7.20 19.76 -16.79
C PHE A 222 8.65 20.29 -16.88
N ASN A 223 8.82 21.54 -17.30
CA ASN A 223 10.15 22.14 -17.48
C ASN A 223 11.10 21.25 -18.30
N GLY A 224 10.61 20.64 -19.39
CA GLY A 224 11.36 19.74 -20.25
C GLY A 224 11.48 18.31 -19.71
N PHE A 225 10.83 17.96 -18.61
CA PHE A 225 10.74 16.60 -18.05
C PHE A 225 9.45 15.94 -18.57
N SER A 226 9.59 15.02 -19.51
CA SER A 226 8.45 14.34 -20.14
C SER A 226 7.88 13.23 -19.25
N GLN A 227 6.69 12.71 -19.60
CA GLN A 227 6.11 11.54 -18.93
C GLN A 227 7.04 10.32 -19.04
N GLN A 228 7.68 10.13 -20.19
CA GLN A 228 8.64 9.05 -20.37
C GLN A 228 9.89 9.22 -19.53
N ASP A 229 10.43 10.45 -19.41
CA ASP A 229 11.58 10.72 -18.52
C ASP A 229 11.22 10.39 -17.06
N TYR A 230 9.99 10.67 -16.65
CA TYR A 230 9.50 10.37 -15.32
C TYR A 230 9.39 8.86 -15.09
N ALA A 231 8.76 8.13 -16.01
CA ALA A 231 8.62 6.68 -15.98
C ALA A 231 9.99 5.97 -16.01
N GLN A 232 10.93 6.48 -16.84
CA GLN A 232 12.31 6.01 -16.93
C GLN A 232 13.05 6.23 -15.62
N LYS A 233 13.02 7.44 -15.07
CA LYS A 233 13.75 7.81 -13.85
C LYS A 233 13.36 6.93 -12.67
N MET A 234 12.07 6.55 -12.55
CA MET A 234 11.64 5.66 -11.48
C MET A 234 12.34 4.31 -11.55
N LEU A 235 12.48 3.72 -12.74
CA LEU A 235 13.17 2.43 -12.91
C LEU A 235 14.68 2.55 -12.79
N ASP A 236 15.25 3.68 -13.25
CA ASP A 236 16.69 3.92 -13.14
C ASP A 236 17.16 3.98 -11.69
N GLU A 237 16.38 4.56 -10.77
CA GLU A 237 16.73 4.58 -9.35
C GLU A 237 16.85 3.17 -8.74
N TYR A 238 16.05 2.18 -9.21
CA TYR A 238 16.24 0.77 -8.83
C TYR A 238 17.53 0.16 -9.39
N ARG A 239 17.85 0.45 -10.65
CA ARG A 239 19.09 -0.02 -11.29
C ARG A 239 20.31 0.56 -10.60
N ASP A 240 20.31 1.87 -10.37
CA ASP A 240 21.42 2.60 -9.74
C ASP A 240 21.71 2.10 -8.32
N LEU A 241 20.67 1.68 -7.60
CA LEU A 241 20.77 1.11 -6.26
C LEU A 241 20.96 -0.42 -6.26
N GLY A 242 21.14 -1.05 -7.42
CA GLY A 242 21.44 -2.45 -7.56
C GLY A 242 20.36 -3.39 -7.02
N VAL A 243 19.07 -3.03 -7.23
CA VAL A 243 17.93 -3.88 -6.90
C VAL A 243 17.73 -4.90 -8.01
N ASN A 244 17.48 -6.17 -7.63
CA ASN A 244 17.09 -7.17 -8.61
C ASN A 244 15.70 -6.83 -9.18
N SER A 245 15.57 -6.73 -10.49
CA SER A 245 14.33 -6.38 -11.17
C SER A 245 13.17 -7.36 -10.87
N GLN A 246 13.49 -8.60 -10.50
CA GLN A 246 12.48 -9.59 -10.09
C GLN A 246 11.81 -9.27 -8.74
N ASP A 247 12.41 -8.37 -7.95
CA ASP A 247 11.88 -7.92 -6.67
C ASP A 247 11.11 -6.59 -6.79
N VAL A 248 10.95 -6.07 -8.02
CA VAL A 248 10.30 -4.78 -8.28
C VAL A 248 9.08 -4.97 -9.18
N TYR A 249 7.95 -4.47 -8.73
CA TYR A 249 6.64 -4.53 -9.40
C TYR A 249 6.16 -3.10 -9.72
N PRO A 250 6.69 -2.44 -10.77
CA PRO A 250 6.29 -1.09 -11.11
C PRO A 250 4.83 -1.07 -11.56
N GLN A 251 4.08 -0.07 -11.10
CA GLN A 251 2.64 0.03 -11.36
C GLN A 251 2.24 1.45 -11.79
N SER A 252 1.22 1.55 -12.66
CA SER A 252 0.62 2.81 -13.08
C SER A 252 -0.85 2.62 -13.49
N PHE A 253 -1.68 3.62 -13.21
CA PHE A 253 -3.03 3.74 -13.78
C PHE A 253 -3.00 4.14 -15.25
N ASN A 254 -1.91 4.76 -15.72
CA ASN A 254 -1.72 5.07 -17.11
C ASN A 254 -1.17 3.86 -17.87
N LEU A 255 -2.01 3.21 -18.68
CA LEU A 255 -1.62 2.04 -19.47
C LEU A 255 -0.44 2.32 -20.40
N GLU A 256 -0.27 3.57 -20.88
CA GLU A 256 0.84 3.93 -21.75
C GLU A 256 2.20 3.92 -21.01
N ASP A 257 2.24 4.21 -19.71
CA ASP A 257 3.45 4.05 -18.88
C ASP A 257 3.80 2.55 -18.77
N VAL A 258 2.80 1.70 -18.53
CA VAL A 258 3.00 0.23 -18.49
C VAL A 258 3.53 -0.27 -19.83
N LYS A 259 2.91 0.13 -20.95
CA LYS A 259 3.38 -0.23 -22.30
C LYS A 259 4.79 0.27 -22.59
N TYR A 260 5.14 1.47 -22.08
CA TYR A 260 6.49 1.99 -22.19
C TYR A 260 7.49 1.06 -21.50
N TRP A 261 7.19 0.59 -20.29
CA TRP A 261 8.05 -0.37 -19.57
C TRP A 261 8.12 -1.73 -20.28
N LEU A 262 6.98 -2.26 -20.73
CA LEU A 262 6.94 -3.52 -21.46
C LEU A 262 7.83 -3.52 -22.72
N ASN A 263 7.86 -2.41 -23.43
CA ASN A 263 8.57 -2.29 -24.70
C ASN A 263 10.06 -1.91 -24.55
N ASN A 264 10.43 -1.18 -23.48
CA ASN A 264 11.74 -0.59 -23.36
C ASN A 264 12.56 -1.15 -22.17
N HIS A 265 11.93 -1.86 -21.23
CA HIS A 265 12.51 -2.33 -19.97
C HIS A 265 12.17 -3.79 -19.71
N SER A 266 12.66 -4.68 -20.58
CA SER A 266 12.32 -6.10 -20.60
C SER A 266 12.56 -6.81 -19.25
N GLU A 267 13.52 -6.33 -18.45
CA GLU A 267 13.83 -6.88 -17.12
C GLU A 267 12.72 -6.63 -16.09
N PHE A 268 11.89 -5.59 -16.27
CA PHE A 268 10.72 -5.29 -15.42
C PHE A 268 9.39 -5.73 -16.05
N ALA A 269 9.40 -6.11 -17.33
CA ALA A 269 8.19 -6.30 -18.12
C ALA A 269 7.19 -7.29 -17.48
N THR A 270 7.69 -8.45 -17.02
CA THR A 270 6.82 -9.50 -16.44
C THR A 270 6.19 -9.12 -15.12
N ASN A 271 6.79 -8.15 -14.41
CA ASN A 271 6.36 -7.67 -13.11
C ASN A 271 5.60 -6.32 -13.18
N SER A 272 5.55 -5.70 -14.37
CA SER A 272 4.82 -4.45 -14.56
C SER A 272 3.31 -4.66 -14.38
N ILE A 273 2.69 -3.79 -13.58
CA ILE A 273 1.29 -3.88 -13.17
C ILE A 273 0.49 -2.75 -13.83
N TYR A 274 -0.61 -3.10 -14.46
CA TYR A 274 -1.63 -2.13 -14.82
C TYR A 274 -2.62 -1.98 -13.67
N LEU A 275 -2.58 -0.83 -12.98
CA LEU A 275 -3.60 -0.43 -12.03
C LEU A 275 -4.87 -0.10 -12.82
N ASP A 276 -5.92 -0.86 -12.59
CA ASP A 276 -7.13 -0.73 -13.36
C ASP A 276 -8.11 0.27 -12.73
N GLY A 277 -8.11 1.49 -13.25
CA GLY A 277 -9.01 2.57 -12.87
C GLY A 277 -10.19 2.76 -13.82
N ARG A 278 -10.54 1.74 -14.63
CA ARG A 278 -11.68 1.84 -15.56
C ARG A 278 -13.02 2.00 -14.85
N ASP A 279 -13.09 1.69 -13.56
CA ASP A 279 -14.27 1.96 -12.72
C ASP A 279 -14.64 3.45 -12.61
N GLU A 280 -13.73 4.37 -12.96
CA GLU A 280 -14.02 5.80 -13.06
C GLU A 280 -14.76 6.18 -14.36
N GLN A 281 -14.85 5.25 -15.32
CA GLN A 281 -15.60 5.45 -16.56
C GLN A 281 -17.11 5.33 -16.30
N ALA A 282 -17.90 6.28 -16.82
CA ALA A 282 -19.32 6.39 -16.53
C ALA A 282 -20.15 5.13 -16.85
N ASP A 283 -19.73 4.35 -17.86
CA ASP A 283 -20.45 3.17 -18.34
C ASP A 283 -19.86 1.85 -17.82
N PHE A 284 -18.86 1.92 -16.89
CA PHE A 284 -18.22 0.71 -16.41
C PHE A 284 -19.14 -0.13 -15.53
N ASP A 285 -19.27 -1.42 -15.87
CA ASP A 285 -19.94 -2.43 -15.05
C ASP A 285 -19.05 -3.68 -14.94
N ALA A 286 -18.64 -4.06 -13.72
CA ALA A 286 -17.84 -5.26 -13.46
C ALA A 286 -18.54 -6.57 -13.86
N MET A 287 -19.84 -6.53 -14.17
CA MET A 287 -20.65 -7.66 -14.60
C MET A 287 -21.01 -7.64 -16.09
N ASP A 288 -20.51 -6.64 -16.85
CA ASP A 288 -20.71 -6.53 -18.31
C ASP A 288 -19.38 -6.29 -19.05
N GLU A 289 -18.84 -7.34 -19.65
CA GLU A 289 -17.56 -7.27 -20.38
C GLU A 289 -17.55 -6.32 -21.60
N THR A 290 -18.70 -5.92 -22.11
CA THR A 290 -18.80 -4.97 -23.23
C THR A 290 -18.44 -3.54 -22.81
N THR A 291 -18.44 -3.26 -21.51
CA THR A 291 -18.09 -1.95 -20.94
C THR A 291 -16.60 -1.80 -20.66
N TRP A 292 -15.78 -2.85 -20.84
CA TRP A 292 -14.35 -2.81 -20.52
C TRP A 292 -13.51 -2.56 -21.76
N GLN A 293 -12.95 -1.36 -21.86
CA GLN A 293 -12.04 -1.02 -22.94
C GLN A 293 -10.68 -0.56 -22.37
N PRO A 294 -9.57 -1.24 -22.76
CA PRO A 294 -9.46 -2.44 -23.58
C PRO A 294 -10.03 -3.70 -22.89
N SER A 295 -10.33 -4.76 -23.67
CA SER A 295 -10.77 -6.04 -23.11
C SER A 295 -9.63 -6.73 -22.35
N MET A 296 -9.95 -7.73 -21.51
CA MET A 296 -8.93 -8.52 -20.78
C MET A 296 -7.97 -9.23 -21.74
N GLN A 297 -8.50 -9.76 -22.84
CA GLN A 297 -7.66 -10.41 -23.86
C GLN A 297 -6.74 -9.40 -24.55
N ALA A 298 -7.21 -8.20 -24.86
CA ALA A 298 -6.39 -7.15 -25.47
C ALA A 298 -5.25 -6.71 -24.53
N LEU A 299 -5.51 -6.58 -23.25
CA LEU A 299 -4.45 -6.31 -22.25
C LEU A 299 -3.37 -7.40 -22.26
N TYR A 300 -3.79 -8.67 -22.27
CA TYR A 300 -2.86 -9.80 -22.32
C TYR A 300 -2.05 -9.82 -23.62
N ASP A 301 -2.70 -9.58 -24.77
CA ASP A 301 -2.06 -9.54 -26.09
C ASP A 301 -1.07 -8.38 -26.22
N ASP A 302 -1.35 -7.24 -25.57
CA ASP A 302 -0.44 -6.08 -25.43
C ASP A 302 0.76 -6.33 -24.50
N GLY A 303 0.83 -7.51 -23.86
CA GLY A 303 1.96 -7.89 -23.00
C GLY A 303 1.72 -7.71 -21.51
N VAL A 304 0.60 -7.13 -21.07
CA VAL A 304 0.25 -7.03 -19.64
C VAL A 304 0.10 -8.43 -19.04
N ARG A 305 0.68 -8.66 -17.87
CA ARG A 305 0.60 -9.95 -17.17
C ARG A 305 -0.07 -9.84 -15.81
N ILE A 306 -0.08 -8.65 -15.22
CA ILE A 306 -0.65 -8.38 -13.90
C ILE A 306 -1.54 -7.15 -13.99
N ILE A 307 -2.77 -7.27 -13.51
CA ILE A 307 -3.69 -6.15 -13.31
C ILE A 307 -3.97 -5.97 -11.81
N ALA A 308 -4.26 -4.74 -11.42
CA ALA A 308 -4.60 -4.43 -10.03
C ALA A 308 -5.85 -3.54 -9.96
N PRO A 309 -7.06 -4.12 -9.98
CA PRO A 309 -8.32 -3.41 -9.75
C PRO A 309 -8.59 -3.22 -8.26
N PRO A 310 -9.49 -2.27 -7.87
CA PRO A 310 -10.05 -2.22 -6.52
C PRO A 310 -10.85 -3.49 -6.21
N MET A 311 -10.86 -3.90 -4.94
CA MET A 311 -11.45 -5.19 -4.51
C MET A 311 -12.89 -5.41 -4.99
N TRP A 312 -13.69 -4.35 -5.00
CA TRP A 312 -15.10 -4.46 -5.35
C TRP A 312 -15.35 -4.95 -6.79
N MET A 313 -14.41 -4.65 -7.72
CA MET A 313 -14.50 -5.13 -9.10
C MET A 313 -14.34 -6.65 -9.21
N LEU A 314 -13.69 -7.27 -8.22
CA LEU A 314 -13.42 -8.72 -8.19
C LEU A 314 -14.53 -9.54 -7.53
N LEU A 315 -15.47 -8.90 -6.86
CA LEU A 315 -16.46 -9.53 -5.99
C LEU A 315 -17.88 -9.24 -6.44
N SER A 316 -18.75 -10.23 -6.31
CA SER A 316 -20.20 -10.10 -6.49
C SER A 316 -20.95 -10.97 -5.45
N LEU A 317 -22.27 -10.94 -5.50
CA LEU A 317 -23.12 -11.81 -4.69
C LEU A 317 -23.88 -12.77 -5.58
N ASP A 318 -23.89 -14.05 -5.22
CA ASP A 318 -24.77 -15.03 -5.86
C ASP A 318 -26.25 -14.88 -5.40
N GLU A 319 -27.13 -15.73 -5.92
CA GLU A 319 -28.56 -15.72 -5.59
C GLU A 319 -28.83 -15.95 -4.11
N SER A 320 -27.96 -16.68 -3.41
CA SER A 320 -28.07 -16.93 -1.96
C SER A 320 -27.54 -15.77 -1.11
N GLY A 321 -26.88 -14.79 -1.73
CA GLY A 321 -26.18 -13.70 -1.05
C GLY A 321 -24.78 -14.08 -0.58
N ALA A 322 -24.21 -15.19 -1.04
CA ALA A 322 -22.82 -15.52 -0.78
C ALA A 322 -21.88 -14.66 -1.63
N ILE A 323 -20.73 -14.27 -1.05
CA ILE A 323 -19.68 -13.53 -1.77
C ILE A 323 -18.97 -14.49 -2.70
N VAL A 324 -18.91 -14.15 -3.99
CA VAL A 324 -18.30 -14.96 -5.07
C VAL A 324 -17.46 -14.07 -5.99
N PRO A 325 -16.59 -14.64 -6.85
CA PRO A 325 -15.91 -13.90 -7.89
C PRO A 325 -16.89 -13.21 -8.86
N SER A 326 -16.60 -11.98 -9.26
CA SER A 326 -17.34 -11.26 -10.30
C SER A 326 -17.04 -11.81 -11.70
N LEU A 327 -17.83 -11.40 -12.68
CA LEU A 327 -17.53 -11.69 -14.10
C LEU A 327 -16.17 -11.11 -14.51
N TYR A 328 -15.85 -9.90 -14.03
CA TYR A 328 -14.54 -9.25 -14.25
C TYR A 328 -13.38 -10.16 -13.80
N ALA A 329 -13.43 -10.67 -12.57
CA ALA A 329 -12.40 -11.57 -12.03
C ALA A 329 -12.26 -12.85 -12.87
N ILE A 330 -13.40 -13.47 -13.23
CA ILE A 330 -13.44 -14.70 -14.05
C ILE A 330 -12.79 -14.46 -15.42
N LYS A 331 -13.14 -13.37 -16.10
CA LYS A 331 -12.64 -13.05 -17.44
C LYS A 331 -11.16 -12.66 -17.43
N ALA A 332 -10.69 -11.95 -16.39
CA ALA A 332 -9.28 -11.66 -16.22
C ALA A 332 -8.44 -12.97 -16.10
N LYS A 333 -8.89 -13.91 -15.28
CA LYS A 333 -8.23 -15.21 -15.15
C LYS A 333 -8.31 -16.04 -16.42
N GLN A 334 -9.42 -16.03 -17.15
CA GLN A 334 -9.57 -16.70 -18.44
C GLN A 334 -8.62 -16.17 -19.51
N ALA A 335 -8.36 -14.86 -19.51
CA ALA A 335 -7.37 -14.23 -20.39
C ALA A 335 -5.91 -14.53 -19.99
N GLY A 336 -5.67 -15.18 -18.84
CA GLY A 336 -4.32 -15.49 -18.36
C GLY A 336 -3.69 -14.38 -17.53
N LEU A 337 -4.45 -13.36 -17.14
CA LEU A 337 -3.96 -12.27 -16.28
C LEU A 337 -3.86 -12.73 -14.82
N ASN A 338 -2.77 -12.35 -14.18
CA ASN A 338 -2.65 -12.37 -12.74
C ASN A 338 -3.32 -11.14 -12.13
N ILE A 339 -3.75 -11.26 -10.88
CA ILE A 339 -4.51 -10.21 -10.20
C ILE A 339 -3.85 -9.89 -8.86
N ILE A 340 -3.58 -8.63 -8.62
CA ILE A 340 -3.33 -8.02 -7.32
C ILE A 340 -4.50 -7.10 -7.03
N THR A 341 -4.85 -6.81 -5.77
CA THR A 341 -6.01 -5.95 -5.50
C THR A 341 -5.82 -5.04 -4.29
N TRP A 342 -6.52 -3.92 -4.28
CA TRP A 342 -6.47 -2.86 -3.28
C TRP A 342 -7.87 -2.42 -2.86
N SER A 343 -8.15 -2.01 -1.64
CA SER A 343 -7.33 -2.04 -0.44
C SER A 343 -8.15 -2.46 0.77
N LEU A 344 -7.62 -3.33 1.63
CA LEU A 344 -8.44 -4.09 2.57
C LEU A 344 -9.09 -3.25 3.68
N GLU A 345 -8.35 -2.40 4.40
CA GLU A 345 -8.84 -1.67 5.57
C GLU A 345 -9.25 -0.22 5.29
N ARG A 346 -9.04 0.28 4.09
CA ARG A 346 -9.14 1.73 3.80
C ARG A 346 -10.55 2.31 3.89
N SER A 347 -11.57 1.49 3.81
CA SER A 347 -12.98 1.94 3.96
C SER A 347 -13.41 2.24 5.39
N GLY A 348 -12.58 1.93 6.39
CA GLY A 348 -12.94 2.05 7.80
C GLY A 348 -13.80 0.89 8.32
N PRO A 349 -14.56 1.09 9.42
CA PRO A 349 -15.40 0.07 10.02
C PRO A 349 -16.48 -0.48 9.06
N LEU A 350 -16.69 -1.79 9.09
CA LEU A 350 -17.57 -2.48 8.13
C LEU A 350 -19.06 -2.53 8.55
N ASN A 351 -19.42 -1.96 9.68
CA ASN A 351 -20.79 -2.03 10.22
C ASN A 351 -21.86 -1.34 9.36
N ASN A 352 -21.45 -0.53 8.40
CA ASN A 352 -22.33 0.22 7.50
C ASN A 352 -22.13 -0.11 6.01
N GLY A 353 -21.57 -1.29 5.69
CA GLY A 353 -21.40 -1.76 4.31
C GLY A 353 -20.02 -1.60 3.72
N GLY A 354 -19.05 -1.00 4.45
CA GLY A 354 -17.64 -0.98 4.09
C GLY A 354 -17.23 0.02 2.99
N GLY A 355 -18.11 0.93 2.58
CA GLY A 355 -17.79 2.03 1.65
C GLY A 355 -17.34 1.58 0.27
N TYR A 356 -16.46 2.39 -0.36
CA TYR A 356 -16.03 2.21 -1.75
C TYR A 356 -15.47 0.80 -2.05
N TYR A 357 -14.55 0.29 -1.23
CA TYR A 357 -13.89 -0.99 -1.53
C TYR A 357 -14.77 -2.23 -1.37
N TYR A 358 -15.93 -2.10 -0.74
CA TYR A 358 -16.90 -3.19 -0.52
C TYR A 358 -18.22 -2.97 -1.23
N GLN A 359 -18.34 -1.95 -2.09
CA GLN A 359 -19.63 -1.49 -2.64
C GLN A 359 -20.41 -2.59 -3.38
N SER A 360 -19.76 -3.48 -4.14
CA SER A 360 -20.41 -4.57 -4.87
C SER A 360 -21.05 -5.62 -3.94
N ILE A 361 -20.58 -5.71 -2.69
CA ILE A 361 -21.04 -6.68 -1.68
C ILE A 361 -21.60 -6.00 -0.43
N ALA A 362 -21.78 -4.67 -0.43
CA ALA A 362 -22.18 -3.88 0.74
C ALA A 362 -23.46 -4.40 1.42
N ARG A 363 -24.38 -5.01 0.65
CA ARG A 363 -25.63 -5.58 1.18
C ARG A 363 -25.40 -6.63 2.27
N VAL A 364 -24.29 -7.38 2.20
CA VAL A 364 -23.99 -8.45 3.16
C VAL A 364 -22.89 -8.06 4.15
N ILE A 365 -22.24 -6.91 4.00
CA ILE A 365 -21.19 -6.42 4.90
C ILE A 365 -21.83 -5.66 6.08
N LYS A 366 -21.76 -6.23 7.29
CA LYS A 366 -22.44 -5.73 8.50
C LYS A 366 -21.53 -5.69 9.73
N GLN A 367 -20.36 -6.31 9.69
CA GLN A 367 -19.45 -6.39 10.83
C GLN A 367 -17.99 -6.64 10.38
N ASP A 368 -17.05 -6.23 11.19
CA ASP A 368 -15.62 -6.23 10.85
C ASP A 368 -15.05 -7.64 10.58
N GLY A 369 -15.59 -8.68 11.23
CA GLY A 369 -15.15 -10.07 10.99
C GLY A 369 -15.38 -10.56 9.56
N GLN A 370 -16.27 -9.93 8.79
CA GLN A 370 -16.49 -10.27 7.38
C GLN A 370 -15.28 -9.95 6.48
N MET A 371 -14.37 -9.10 6.94
CA MET A 371 -13.11 -8.85 6.26
C MET A 371 -12.32 -10.14 6.01
N MET A 372 -12.23 -11.03 7.00
CA MET A 372 -11.56 -12.33 6.85
C MET A 372 -12.26 -13.23 5.80
N LYS A 373 -13.59 -13.14 5.70
CA LYS A 373 -14.36 -13.86 4.66
C LYS A 373 -14.06 -13.30 3.26
N VAL A 374 -13.95 -11.99 3.12
CA VAL A 374 -13.57 -11.32 1.86
C VAL A 374 -12.16 -11.73 1.45
N VAL A 375 -11.20 -11.73 2.38
CA VAL A 375 -9.84 -12.21 2.11
C VAL A 375 -9.85 -13.66 1.62
N ASP A 376 -10.63 -14.55 2.25
CA ASP A 376 -10.72 -15.96 1.87
C ASP A 376 -11.28 -16.15 0.43
N VAL A 377 -12.29 -15.36 0.04
CA VAL A 377 -12.83 -15.39 -1.32
C VAL A 377 -11.81 -14.86 -2.33
N LEU A 378 -11.17 -13.73 -2.06
CA LEU A 378 -10.13 -13.16 -2.93
C LEU A 378 -8.96 -14.14 -3.09
N ALA A 379 -8.51 -14.74 -2.01
CA ALA A 379 -7.38 -15.65 -2.00
C ALA A 379 -7.66 -16.99 -2.71
N LYS A 380 -8.80 -17.64 -2.40
CA LYS A 380 -9.08 -19.01 -2.83
C LYS A 380 -9.95 -19.10 -4.07
N GLN A 381 -10.93 -18.22 -4.24
CA GLN A 381 -11.88 -18.30 -5.33
C GLN A 381 -11.49 -17.40 -6.51
N VAL A 382 -11.10 -16.16 -6.25
CA VAL A 382 -10.55 -15.28 -7.29
C VAL A 382 -9.13 -15.70 -7.65
N GLY A 383 -8.34 -16.13 -6.66
CA GLY A 383 -6.94 -16.53 -6.83
C GLY A 383 -6.03 -15.34 -7.09
N VAL A 384 -6.17 -14.28 -6.27
CA VAL A 384 -5.28 -13.12 -6.34
C VAL A 384 -3.87 -13.49 -5.89
N MET A 385 -2.85 -12.87 -6.51
CA MET A 385 -1.45 -13.05 -6.13
C MET A 385 -1.14 -12.39 -4.79
N ALA A 386 -1.70 -11.19 -4.56
CA ALA A 386 -1.45 -10.38 -3.37
C ALA A 386 -2.58 -9.37 -3.14
N ILE A 387 -2.65 -8.85 -1.93
CA ILE A 387 -3.63 -7.84 -1.53
C ILE A 387 -2.90 -6.68 -0.83
N PHE A 388 -3.24 -5.45 -1.21
CA PHE A 388 -2.81 -4.25 -0.49
C PHE A 388 -3.61 -4.08 0.80
N SER A 389 -2.92 -3.78 1.89
CA SER A 389 -3.51 -3.62 3.21
C SER A 389 -2.94 -2.40 3.92
N ASP A 390 -3.83 -1.59 4.50
CA ASP A 390 -3.46 -0.48 5.39
C ASP A 390 -2.99 -0.98 6.78
N TRP A 391 -3.15 -2.28 7.05
CA TRP A 391 -2.69 -2.95 8.27
C TRP A 391 -2.24 -4.39 7.97
N PRO A 392 -1.02 -4.58 7.45
CA PRO A 392 -0.53 -5.86 6.93
C PRO A 392 -0.72 -7.07 7.84
N ALA A 393 -0.72 -6.85 9.16
CA ALA A 393 -0.93 -7.92 10.15
C ALA A 393 -2.22 -8.74 9.92
N THR A 394 -3.27 -8.13 9.37
CA THR A 394 -4.53 -8.80 9.03
C THR A 394 -4.29 -9.92 8.02
N LEU A 395 -3.60 -9.56 6.92
CA LEU A 395 -3.28 -10.49 5.84
C LEU A 395 -2.20 -11.49 6.24
N THR A 396 -1.20 -11.05 7.01
CA THR A 396 -0.11 -11.93 7.49
C THR A 396 -0.65 -13.07 8.34
N TYR A 397 -1.59 -12.76 9.24
CA TYR A 397 -2.25 -13.81 10.01
C TYR A 397 -2.95 -14.83 9.11
N TYR A 398 -3.74 -14.34 8.14
CA TYR A 398 -4.44 -15.20 7.17
C TYR A 398 -3.44 -16.03 6.34
N ALA A 399 -2.46 -15.38 5.72
CA ALA A 399 -1.50 -16.03 4.84
C ALA A 399 -0.68 -17.10 5.57
N SER A 400 -0.20 -16.81 6.77
CA SER A 400 0.53 -17.79 7.59
C SER A 400 -0.37 -18.97 7.99
N CYS A 401 -1.62 -18.70 8.39
CA CYS A 401 -2.57 -19.74 8.74
C CYS A 401 -2.93 -20.66 7.54
N MET A 402 -3.05 -20.08 6.34
CA MET A 402 -3.32 -20.80 5.10
C MET A 402 -2.06 -21.35 4.41
N GLN A 403 -0.90 -21.23 5.06
CA GLN A 403 0.39 -21.78 4.61
C GLN A 403 0.85 -21.24 3.23
N TYR A 404 0.63 -19.94 2.98
CA TYR A 404 1.24 -19.28 1.83
C TYR A 404 2.77 -19.34 1.94
N PRO A 405 3.49 -19.44 0.82
CA PRO A 405 4.95 -19.47 0.85
C PRO A 405 5.53 -18.25 1.57
N ALA A 406 6.55 -18.48 2.41
CA ALA A 406 7.33 -17.39 2.97
C ALA A 406 8.05 -16.64 1.85
N SER A 407 8.19 -15.30 2.00
CA SER A 407 9.01 -14.51 1.07
C SER A 407 10.45 -15.02 1.11
N GLU A 408 11.04 -15.19 -0.06
CA GLU A 408 12.48 -15.46 -0.18
C GLU A 408 13.23 -14.15 0.11
N SER A 409 14.16 -14.20 1.04
CA SER A 409 15.00 -13.06 1.48
C SER A 409 16.23 -12.90 0.58
#